data_fec23b6b6f43a222be02d7ffadb2f3e9
#
_entry.id   fec23b6b6f43a222be02d7ffadb2f3e9
#
_cell.length_a   1.000
_cell.length_b   1.000
_cell.length_c   1.000
_cell.angle_alpha   90.00
_cell.angle_beta   90.00
_cell.angle_gamma   90.00
#
_symmetry.space_group_name_H-M   'P 1'
#
loop_
_entity.id
_entity.type
_entity.pdbx_description
1 polymer ?
#
loop_
_entity_poly.entity_id
_entity_poly.type
_entity_poly.pdbx_seq_one_letter_code
_entity_poly.pdbx_strand_id
1 'polypeptide(L)'
;PLWTARIACPPDAHYAKVHVVLNNAGILRDKSFHNMTPDLVNPVLDVHLRGAFNVTGPAWKLMREQGYGRIVSTSSAAGIFGNFGQANYGAAKMGLVGFTNVLAVEGAKFNIRANAIAPLAYTRMTEDLLGSLGEKLQPELVSPLVTYLSHESCESTGRTYSVGGGRVAEVFIAECQGYTS
;
A
#
# COMPACT_ATOMS: atom_id res chain seq x y z
N PRO A 1 -19.09 1.38 -14.37
CA PRO A 1 -19.50 2.24 -13.28
C PRO A 1 -18.28 2.62 -12.48
N LEU A 2 -17.98 3.91 -12.47
CA LEU A 2 -16.92 4.46 -11.62
C LEU A 2 -17.35 4.25 -10.16
N TRP A 3 -16.63 3.41 -9.43
CA TRP A 3 -16.74 3.33 -7.98
C TRP A 3 -16.18 4.64 -7.42
N THR A 4 -17.04 5.65 -7.31
CA THR A 4 -16.72 6.84 -6.53
C THR A 4 -16.96 6.47 -5.06
N ALA A 5 -15.91 6.11 -4.35
CA ALA A 5 -15.97 6.07 -2.89
C ALA A 5 -16.28 7.51 -2.44
N ARG A 6 -17.49 7.74 -1.97
CA ARG A 6 -17.84 8.97 -1.24
C ARG A 6 -17.53 8.69 0.22
N ILE A 7 -16.50 9.37 0.74
CA ILE A 7 -16.41 9.54 2.18
C ILE A 7 -17.50 10.56 2.51
N ALA A 8 -18.71 10.08 2.73
CA ALA A 8 -19.80 10.90 3.23
C ALA A 8 -19.63 11.00 4.74
N CYS A 9 -19.16 12.12 5.24
CA CYS A 9 -19.45 12.52 6.60
C CYS A 9 -20.88 13.06 6.60
N PRO A 10 -21.86 12.38 7.22
CA PRO A 10 -23.17 12.99 7.43
C PRO A 10 -23.00 14.29 8.24
N PRO A 11 -23.86 15.31 8.03
CA PRO A 11 -23.73 16.60 8.71
C PRO A 11 -23.74 16.54 10.23
N ASP A 12 -24.25 15.44 10.79
CA ASP A 12 -24.37 15.10 12.21
C ASP A 12 -23.30 14.10 12.69
N ALA A 13 -22.33 13.74 11.84
CA ALA A 13 -21.27 12.81 12.23
C ALA A 13 -20.37 13.45 13.31
N HIS A 14 -20.18 12.74 14.40
CA HIS A 14 -19.27 13.11 15.51
C HIS A 14 -17.82 13.31 15.04
N TYR A 15 -17.46 12.84 13.84
CA TYR A 15 -16.11 12.87 13.28
C TYR A 15 -16.13 13.46 11.87
N ALA A 16 -15.97 14.79 11.77
CA ALA A 16 -15.84 15.48 10.49
C ALA A 16 -14.40 15.43 9.90
N LYS A 17 -13.54 14.53 10.41
CA LYS A 17 -12.12 14.46 10.05
C LYS A 17 -11.70 13.05 9.64
N VAL A 18 -10.79 12.96 8.67
CA VAL A 18 -10.12 11.72 8.28
C VAL A 18 -8.65 11.86 8.64
N HIS A 19 -8.18 11.10 9.62
CA HIS A 19 -6.80 11.17 10.09
C HIS A 19 -5.90 10.13 9.44
N VAL A 20 -6.44 8.93 9.17
CA VAL A 20 -5.68 7.79 8.66
C VAL A 20 -6.41 7.15 7.49
N VAL A 21 -5.67 6.80 6.43
CA VAL A 21 -6.14 5.97 5.32
C VAL A 21 -5.24 4.75 5.21
N LEU A 22 -5.85 3.55 5.24
CA LEU A 22 -5.15 2.29 5.01
C LEU A 22 -5.63 1.68 3.70
N ASN A 23 -4.81 1.74 2.66
CA ASN A 23 -5.07 1.10 1.38
C ASN A 23 -4.61 -0.37 1.44
N ASN A 24 -5.47 -1.24 1.96
CA ASN A 24 -5.15 -2.65 2.22
C ASN A 24 -5.99 -3.65 1.43
N ALA A 25 -7.09 -3.25 0.80
CA ALA A 25 -7.92 -4.13 0.01
C ALA A 25 -7.12 -4.80 -1.11
N GLY A 26 -7.38 -6.08 -1.35
CA GLY A 26 -6.62 -6.82 -2.36
C GLY A 26 -7.28 -8.13 -2.79
N ILE A 27 -6.95 -8.56 -4.00
CA ILE A 27 -7.34 -9.83 -4.60
C ILE A 27 -6.17 -10.41 -5.39
N LEU A 28 -6.18 -11.70 -5.64
CA LEU A 28 -5.25 -12.39 -6.54
C LEU A 28 -5.99 -12.94 -7.77
N ARG A 29 -5.32 -12.87 -8.92
CA ARG A 29 -5.71 -13.50 -10.19
C ARG A 29 -4.44 -13.94 -10.92
N ASP A 30 -3.72 -14.89 -10.29
CA ASP A 30 -2.39 -15.29 -10.72
C ASP A 30 -2.47 -16.15 -11.99
N LYS A 31 -1.60 -15.86 -12.95
CA LYS A 31 -1.44 -16.62 -14.17
C LYS A 31 -0.09 -16.26 -14.80
N SER A 32 0.58 -17.23 -15.42
CA SER A 32 1.78 -16.93 -16.22
C SER A 32 1.45 -15.90 -17.30
N PHE A 33 2.38 -14.96 -17.57
CA PHE A 33 2.12 -13.78 -18.38
C PHE A 33 1.55 -14.09 -19.76
N HIS A 34 2.03 -15.13 -20.43
CA HIS A 34 1.55 -15.55 -21.75
C HIS A 34 0.08 -16.04 -21.77
N ASN A 35 -0.45 -16.41 -20.60
CA ASN A 35 -1.85 -16.83 -20.42
C ASN A 35 -2.68 -15.79 -19.67
N MET A 36 -2.12 -14.58 -19.42
CA MET A 36 -2.81 -13.55 -18.69
C MET A 36 -3.74 -12.78 -19.63
N THR A 37 -4.99 -12.64 -19.24
CA THR A 37 -6.04 -12.02 -20.03
C THR A 37 -6.54 -10.73 -19.34
N PRO A 38 -7.20 -9.80 -20.07
CA PRO A 38 -7.70 -8.56 -19.47
C PRO A 38 -8.65 -8.76 -18.28
N ASP A 39 -9.42 -9.82 -18.25
CA ASP A 39 -10.31 -10.19 -17.14
C ASP A 39 -9.56 -10.67 -15.88
N LEU A 40 -8.30 -11.07 -16.02
CA LEU A 40 -7.40 -11.35 -14.90
C LEU A 40 -6.60 -10.09 -14.49
N VAL A 41 -6.33 -9.18 -15.41
CA VAL A 41 -5.56 -7.95 -15.15
C VAL A 41 -6.41 -6.85 -14.53
N ASN A 42 -7.52 -6.51 -15.19
CA ASN A 42 -8.30 -5.34 -14.82
C ASN A 42 -8.83 -5.37 -13.38
N PRO A 43 -9.43 -6.47 -12.87
CA PRO A 43 -9.92 -6.49 -11.50
C PRO A 43 -8.80 -6.30 -10.46
N VAL A 44 -7.59 -6.81 -10.73
CA VAL A 44 -6.44 -6.65 -9.84
C VAL A 44 -5.98 -5.20 -9.80
N LEU A 45 -5.82 -4.56 -10.97
CA LEU A 45 -5.48 -3.14 -11.05
C LEU A 45 -6.58 -2.25 -10.43
N ASP A 46 -7.84 -2.60 -10.66
CA ASP A 46 -8.99 -1.85 -10.15
C ASP A 46 -9.07 -1.87 -8.63
N VAL A 47 -8.88 -3.03 -8.02
CA VAL A 47 -8.95 -3.16 -6.56
C VAL A 47 -7.73 -2.54 -5.89
N HIS A 48 -6.52 -2.92 -6.32
CA HIS A 48 -5.29 -2.52 -5.64
C HIS A 48 -4.88 -1.08 -5.92
N LEU A 49 -4.78 -0.72 -7.20
CA LEU A 49 -4.23 0.58 -7.60
C LEU A 49 -5.32 1.64 -7.75
N ARG A 50 -6.31 1.41 -8.61
CA ARG A 50 -7.40 2.37 -8.80
C ARG A 50 -8.22 2.57 -7.54
N GLY A 51 -8.42 1.50 -6.75
CA GLY A 51 -9.06 1.56 -5.43
C GLY A 51 -8.34 2.50 -4.47
N ALA A 52 -7.00 2.47 -4.43
CA ALA A 52 -6.22 3.39 -3.61
C ALA A 52 -6.42 4.86 -4.02
N PHE A 53 -6.44 5.17 -5.32
CA PHE A 53 -6.78 6.52 -5.81
C PHE A 53 -8.19 6.93 -5.41
N ASN A 54 -9.18 6.05 -5.57
CA ASN A 54 -10.58 6.32 -5.29
C ASN A 54 -10.84 6.60 -3.80
N VAL A 55 -10.14 5.92 -2.90
CA VAL A 55 -10.26 6.12 -1.45
C VAL A 55 -9.43 7.31 -0.98
N THR A 56 -8.18 7.40 -1.44
CA THR A 56 -7.27 8.45 -0.98
C THR A 56 -7.66 9.84 -1.52
N GLY A 57 -8.16 9.93 -2.74
CA GLY A 57 -8.50 11.22 -3.36
C GLY A 57 -9.49 12.07 -2.54
N PRO A 58 -10.66 11.55 -2.14
CA PRO A 58 -11.57 12.28 -1.24
C PRO A 58 -10.98 12.58 0.14
N ALA A 59 -10.26 11.59 0.73
CA ALA A 59 -9.61 11.77 2.03
C ALA A 59 -8.51 12.83 1.99
N TRP A 60 -7.75 12.90 0.89
CA TRP A 60 -6.67 13.85 0.67
C TRP A 60 -7.13 15.30 0.80
N LYS A 61 -8.30 15.64 0.26
CA LYS A 61 -8.87 16.99 0.36
C LYS A 61 -9.11 17.37 1.81
N LEU A 62 -9.75 16.48 2.57
CA LEU A 62 -10.00 16.68 4.00
C LEU A 62 -8.70 16.77 4.80
N MET A 63 -7.72 15.89 4.53
CA MET A 63 -6.41 15.91 5.19
C MET A 63 -5.66 17.21 4.94
N ARG A 64 -5.73 17.77 3.72
CA ARG A 64 -5.12 19.06 3.39
C ARG A 64 -5.78 20.22 4.15
N GLU A 65 -7.11 20.26 4.21
CA GLU A 65 -7.87 21.27 4.92
C GLU A 65 -7.60 21.23 6.43
N GLN A 66 -7.49 20.04 7.02
CA GLN A 66 -7.21 19.88 8.45
C GLN A 66 -5.73 20.00 8.83
N GLY A 67 -4.80 20.04 7.86
CA GLY A 67 -3.35 20.13 8.11
C GLY A 67 -2.75 18.88 8.76
N TYR A 68 -3.33 17.70 8.50
CA TYR A 68 -2.90 16.43 9.07
C TYR A 68 -3.42 15.24 8.27
N GLY A 69 -2.58 14.23 8.06
CA GLY A 69 -2.98 12.94 7.49
C GLY A 69 -1.89 11.88 7.59
N ARG A 70 -2.31 10.62 7.66
CA ARG A 70 -1.42 9.44 7.60
C ARG A 70 -1.99 8.46 6.60
N ILE A 71 -1.16 8.06 5.64
CA ILE A 71 -1.56 7.15 4.56
C ILE A 71 -0.60 5.97 4.56
N VAL A 72 -1.13 4.76 4.68
CA VAL A 72 -0.35 3.53 4.58
C VAL A 72 -0.92 2.66 3.47
N SER A 73 -0.08 2.36 2.46
CA SER A 73 -0.45 1.54 1.32
C SER A 73 0.21 0.15 1.42
N THR A 74 -0.59 -0.90 1.29
CA THR A 74 -0.08 -2.28 1.31
C THR A 74 0.43 -2.67 -0.07
N SER A 75 1.75 -2.57 -0.26
CA SER A 75 2.52 -3.10 -1.38
C SER A 75 2.80 -4.60 -1.20
N SER A 76 3.82 -5.13 -1.83
CA SER A 76 4.23 -6.54 -1.72
C SER A 76 5.65 -6.74 -2.22
N ALA A 77 6.33 -7.75 -1.68
CA ALA A 77 7.59 -8.24 -2.24
C ALA A 77 7.46 -8.63 -3.72
N ALA A 78 6.30 -9.15 -4.14
CA ALA A 78 6.02 -9.46 -5.55
C ALA A 78 6.03 -8.22 -6.46
N GLY A 79 5.66 -7.04 -5.94
CA GLY A 79 5.77 -5.79 -6.68
C GLY A 79 7.20 -5.27 -6.75
N ILE A 80 7.97 -5.44 -5.67
CA ILE A 80 9.32 -4.89 -5.53
C ILE A 80 10.35 -5.77 -6.26
N PHE A 81 10.27 -7.08 -6.09
CA PHE A 81 11.27 -8.04 -6.55
C PHE A 81 10.77 -8.96 -7.67
N GLY A 82 9.48 -8.91 -7.97
CA GLY A 82 8.83 -9.82 -8.91
C GLY A 82 8.43 -11.14 -8.28
N ASN A 83 7.42 -11.78 -8.87
CA ASN A 83 7.03 -13.16 -8.58
C ASN A 83 6.39 -13.79 -9.81
N PHE A 84 6.69 -15.05 -10.06
CA PHE A 84 6.15 -15.78 -11.22
C PHE A 84 4.61 -15.80 -11.18
N GLY A 85 3.99 -15.54 -12.34
CA GLY A 85 2.53 -15.57 -12.46
C GLY A 85 1.78 -14.35 -11.93
N GLN A 86 2.47 -13.33 -11.43
CA GLN A 86 1.87 -12.17 -10.77
C GLN A 86 2.16 -10.85 -11.48
N ALA A 87 2.21 -10.83 -12.80
CA ALA A 87 2.50 -9.59 -13.54
C ALA A 87 1.46 -8.48 -13.28
N ASN A 88 0.16 -8.83 -13.21
CA ASN A 88 -0.92 -7.92 -12.85
C ASN A 88 -0.79 -7.41 -11.40
N TYR A 89 -0.60 -8.31 -10.46
CA TYR A 89 -0.45 -8.02 -9.03
C TYR A 89 0.83 -7.24 -8.75
N GLY A 90 1.96 -7.69 -9.29
CA GLY A 90 3.25 -7.02 -9.14
C GLY A 90 3.23 -5.59 -9.66
N ALA A 91 2.64 -5.36 -10.85
CA ALA A 91 2.47 -4.01 -11.41
C ALA A 91 1.61 -3.12 -10.49
N ALA A 92 0.47 -3.63 -9.99
CA ALA A 92 -0.39 -2.89 -9.08
C ALA A 92 0.33 -2.54 -7.78
N LYS A 93 1.05 -3.50 -7.20
CA LYS A 93 1.76 -3.32 -5.91
C LYS A 93 2.97 -2.40 -6.01
N MET A 94 3.71 -2.44 -7.12
CA MET A 94 4.76 -1.45 -7.37
C MET A 94 4.19 -0.08 -7.70
N GLY A 95 3.05 -0.02 -8.38
CA GLY A 95 2.29 1.22 -8.60
C GLY A 95 1.92 1.93 -7.29
N LEU A 96 1.59 1.18 -6.22
CA LEU A 96 1.35 1.74 -4.90
C LEU A 96 2.60 2.35 -4.25
N VAL A 97 3.79 1.84 -4.54
CA VAL A 97 5.06 2.46 -4.09
C VAL A 97 5.24 3.82 -4.77
N GLY A 98 5.09 3.89 -6.09
CA GLY A 98 5.15 5.15 -6.82
C GLY A 98 4.09 6.15 -6.36
N PHE A 99 2.85 5.70 -6.16
CA PHE A 99 1.77 6.51 -5.61
C PHE A 99 2.12 7.07 -4.23
N THR A 100 2.65 6.25 -3.33
CA THR A 100 3.10 6.65 -2.00
C THR A 100 4.19 7.72 -2.06
N ASN A 101 5.18 7.56 -2.94
CA ASN A 101 6.28 8.52 -3.10
C ASN A 101 5.77 9.90 -3.51
N VAL A 102 4.83 9.95 -4.47
CA VAL A 102 4.23 11.23 -4.91
C VAL A 102 3.44 11.86 -3.78
N LEU A 103 2.60 11.09 -3.08
CA LEU A 103 1.81 11.60 -1.94
C LEU A 103 2.71 12.14 -0.81
N ALA A 104 3.85 11.51 -0.57
CA ALA A 104 4.81 11.98 0.44
C ALA A 104 5.38 13.36 0.09
N VAL A 105 5.74 13.57 -1.17
CA VAL A 105 6.25 14.87 -1.66
C VAL A 105 5.17 15.94 -1.61
N GLU A 106 3.97 15.66 -2.14
CA GLU A 106 2.88 16.62 -2.17
C GLU A 106 2.29 16.94 -0.79
N GLY A 107 2.34 15.95 0.13
CA GLY A 107 1.79 16.03 1.48
C GLY A 107 2.64 16.80 2.47
N ALA A 108 3.94 16.99 2.19
CA ALA A 108 4.92 17.50 3.14
C ALA A 108 4.49 18.83 3.80
N LYS A 109 4.02 19.79 3.00
CA LYS A 109 3.59 21.11 3.50
C LYS A 109 2.26 21.12 4.27
N PHE A 110 1.53 19.99 4.25
CA PHE A 110 0.23 19.83 4.92
C PHE A 110 0.29 18.87 6.12
N ASN A 111 1.50 18.46 6.54
CA ASN A 111 1.68 17.42 7.56
C ASN A 111 0.95 16.12 7.22
N ILE A 112 0.85 15.81 5.91
CA ILE A 112 0.36 14.52 5.43
C ILE A 112 1.58 13.65 5.15
N ARG A 113 1.63 12.47 5.77
CA ARG A 113 2.70 11.49 5.60
C ARG A 113 2.16 10.24 4.96
N ALA A 114 2.87 9.74 3.96
CA ALA A 114 2.49 8.55 3.21
C ALA A 114 3.64 7.55 3.20
N ASN A 115 3.35 6.31 3.55
CA ASN A 115 4.31 5.21 3.53
C ASN A 115 3.68 3.96 2.92
N ALA A 116 4.52 3.05 2.46
CA ALA A 116 4.09 1.74 1.97
C ALA A 116 4.66 0.63 2.86
N ILE A 117 3.94 -0.48 2.95
CA ILE A 117 4.41 -1.71 3.57
C ILE A 117 4.37 -2.85 2.57
N ALA A 118 5.34 -3.74 2.63
CA ALA A 118 5.37 -5.01 1.92
C ALA A 118 5.35 -6.13 2.97
N PRO A 119 4.16 -6.55 3.43
CA PRO A 119 4.05 -7.51 4.51
C PRO A 119 4.39 -8.92 4.04
N LEU A 120 5.04 -9.68 4.92
CA LEU A 120 5.18 -11.12 4.83
C LEU A 120 4.43 -11.71 6.02
N ALA A 121 3.25 -12.24 5.76
CA ALA A 121 2.37 -12.80 6.77
C ALA A 121 1.69 -14.07 6.25
N TYR A 122 1.45 -15.03 7.16
CA TYR A 122 0.68 -16.22 6.87
C TYR A 122 -0.81 -15.88 6.87
N THR A 123 -1.42 -15.97 5.71
CA THR A 123 -2.83 -15.67 5.49
C THR A 123 -3.39 -16.66 4.48
N ARG A 124 -4.69 -16.69 4.29
CA ARG A 124 -5.33 -17.48 3.22
C ARG A 124 -4.75 -17.23 1.82
N MET A 125 -4.12 -16.07 1.59
CA MET A 125 -3.47 -15.72 0.33
C MET A 125 -2.04 -16.29 0.20
N THR A 126 -1.42 -16.70 1.29
CA THR A 126 -0.01 -17.13 1.36
C THR A 126 0.16 -18.54 1.92
N GLU A 127 -0.92 -19.18 2.30
CA GLU A 127 -0.94 -20.51 2.93
C GLU A 127 -0.19 -21.57 2.11
N ASP A 128 -0.45 -21.61 0.81
CA ASP A 128 0.21 -22.55 -0.11
C ASP A 128 1.70 -22.25 -0.33
N LEU A 129 2.15 -21.03 -0.04
CA LEU A 129 3.53 -20.59 -0.31
C LEU A 129 4.45 -20.74 0.90
N LEU A 130 3.93 -20.64 2.12
CA LEU A 130 4.74 -20.49 3.33
C LEU A 130 4.91 -21.78 4.14
N GLY A 131 4.06 -22.79 3.94
CA GLY A 131 4.16 -24.09 4.61
C GLY A 131 4.45 -23.95 6.12
N SER A 132 5.48 -24.66 6.60
CA SER A 132 5.88 -24.66 8.01
C SER A 132 6.43 -23.33 8.53
N LEU A 133 6.78 -22.38 7.67
CA LEU A 133 7.18 -21.03 8.07
C LEU A 133 6.00 -20.19 8.56
N GLY A 134 4.77 -20.61 8.26
CA GLY A 134 3.55 -19.89 8.61
C GLY A 134 3.40 -19.60 10.10
N GLU A 135 3.82 -20.52 10.97
CA GLU A 135 3.73 -20.35 12.44
C GLU A 135 4.50 -19.12 12.95
N LYS A 136 5.58 -18.72 12.26
CA LYS A 136 6.42 -17.57 12.62
C LYS A 136 5.99 -16.26 11.97
N LEU A 137 5.06 -16.32 11.02
CA LEU A 137 4.65 -15.20 10.19
C LEU A 137 3.20 -14.77 10.48
N GLN A 138 2.86 -14.67 11.75
CA GLN A 138 1.53 -14.27 12.18
C GLN A 138 1.20 -12.86 11.68
N PRO A 139 -0.03 -12.63 11.14
CA PRO A 139 -0.46 -11.32 10.65
C PRO A 139 -0.38 -10.21 11.70
N GLU A 140 -0.55 -10.56 12.96
CA GLU A 140 -0.47 -9.66 14.12
C GLU A 140 0.92 -8.99 14.22
N LEU A 141 1.98 -9.62 13.71
CA LEU A 141 3.34 -9.06 13.71
C LEU A 141 3.54 -7.94 12.67
N VAL A 142 2.56 -7.71 11.80
CA VAL A 142 2.53 -6.57 10.85
C VAL A 142 1.91 -5.33 11.52
N SER A 143 0.92 -5.52 12.37
CA SER A 143 0.12 -4.45 12.98
C SER A 143 0.92 -3.38 13.74
N PRO A 144 1.99 -3.70 14.50
CA PRO A 144 2.77 -2.69 15.20
C PRO A 144 3.37 -1.63 14.28
N LEU A 145 3.89 -2.03 13.10
CA LEU A 145 4.39 -1.08 12.12
C LEU A 145 3.29 -0.20 11.56
N VAL A 146 2.13 -0.78 11.20
CA VAL A 146 0.99 -0.01 10.68
C VAL A 146 0.51 1.00 11.71
N THR A 147 0.45 0.61 12.98
CA THR A 147 0.09 1.49 14.10
C THR A 147 1.08 2.65 14.21
N TYR A 148 2.39 2.36 14.18
CA TYR A 148 3.43 3.39 14.22
C TYR A 148 3.31 4.36 13.03
N LEU A 149 3.19 3.85 11.81
CA LEU A 149 3.07 4.67 10.60
C LEU A 149 1.78 5.52 10.57
N SER A 150 0.77 5.13 11.33
CA SER A 150 -0.51 5.83 11.49
C SER A 150 -0.50 6.82 12.66
N HIS A 151 0.49 6.77 13.54
CA HIS A 151 0.56 7.60 14.74
C HIS A 151 1.04 9.02 14.43
N GLU A 152 0.62 9.98 15.24
CA GLU A 152 0.99 11.39 15.08
C GLU A 152 2.49 11.66 15.24
N SER A 153 3.17 10.91 16.12
CA SER A 153 4.61 11.01 16.34
C SER A 153 5.47 10.36 15.24
N CYS A 154 4.86 9.65 14.27
CA CYS A 154 5.60 9.08 13.17
C CYS A 154 6.16 10.17 12.26
N GLU A 155 7.48 10.21 12.11
CA GLU A 155 8.16 11.15 11.22
C GLU A 155 8.45 10.58 9.83
N SER A 156 8.25 9.27 9.63
CA SER A 156 8.48 8.61 8.36
C SER A 156 7.50 9.06 7.28
N THR A 157 8.02 9.34 6.09
CA THR A 157 7.22 9.60 4.89
C THR A 157 8.00 9.22 3.64
N GLY A 158 7.33 8.75 2.60
CA GLY A 158 7.95 8.31 1.34
C GLY A 158 8.77 7.02 1.47
N ARG A 159 8.51 6.24 2.51
CA ARG A 159 9.27 5.00 2.77
C ARG A 159 8.44 3.78 2.45
N THR A 160 9.15 2.72 2.05
CA THR A 160 8.58 1.38 1.87
C THR A 160 9.26 0.43 2.84
N TYR A 161 8.45 -0.28 3.63
CA TYR A 161 8.96 -1.20 4.64
C TYR A 161 8.55 -2.64 4.35
N SER A 162 9.51 -3.55 4.31
CA SER A 162 9.26 -4.99 4.43
C SER A 162 9.02 -5.33 5.90
N VAL A 163 7.94 -6.03 6.22
CA VAL A 163 7.54 -6.35 7.59
C VAL A 163 6.98 -7.75 7.70
N GLY A 164 7.42 -8.51 8.70
CA GLY A 164 6.93 -9.87 8.98
C GLY A 164 7.83 -10.62 9.94
N GLY A 165 7.27 -11.56 10.70
CA GLY A 165 8.04 -12.39 11.65
C GLY A 165 8.79 -11.57 12.70
N GLY A 166 8.29 -10.42 13.11
CA GLY A 166 8.95 -9.52 14.07
C GLY A 166 10.10 -8.68 13.47
N ARG A 167 10.36 -8.78 12.15
CA ARG A 167 11.38 -7.98 11.46
C ARG A 167 10.71 -6.83 10.69
N VAL A 168 11.33 -5.65 10.77
CA VAL A 168 11.03 -4.49 9.91
C VAL A 168 12.31 -4.04 9.22
N ALA A 169 12.27 -3.82 7.91
CA ALA A 169 13.39 -3.28 7.15
C ALA A 169 12.88 -2.31 6.09
N GLU A 170 13.61 -1.22 5.90
CA GLU A 170 13.35 -0.32 4.78
C GLU A 170 13.80 -0.96 3.47
N VAL A 171 12.97 -0.81 2.43
CA VAL A 171 13.27 -1.16 1.05
C VAL A 171 13.30 0.12 0.25
N PHE A 172 14.39 0.35 -0.50
CA PHE A 172 14.57 1.56 -1.29
C PHE A 172 15.07 1.22 -2.69
N ILE A 173 14.78 2.11 -3.64
CA ILE A 173 15.33 2.09 -4.99
C ILE A 173 16.61 2.89 -4.96
N ALA A 174 17.69 2.32 -5.48
CA ALA A 174 18.99 2.98 -5.59
C ALA A 174 19.38 3.13 -7.05
N GLU A 175 20.04 4.24 -7.36
CA GLU A 175 20.68 4.48 -8.64
C GLU A 175 22.20 4.33 -8.47
N CYS A 176 22.82 3.55 -9.34
CA CYS A 176 24.27 3.42 -9.36
C CYS A 176 24.91 4.64 -10.04
N GLN A 177 26.23 4.78 -9.88
CA GLN A 177 26.98 5.94 -10.37
C GLN A 177 26.82 6.21 -11.89
N GLY A 178 26.40 5.20 -12.66
CA GLY A 178 26.25 5.33 -14.10
C GLY A 178 27.58 5.37 -14.84
N TYR A 179 27.51 5.51 -16.17
CA TYR A 179 28.64 5.70 -17.06
C TYR A 179 28.58 7.12 -17.64
N THR A 180 29.69 7.83 -17.55
CA THR A 180 29.91 9.12 -18.24
C THR A 180 30.95 8.94 -19.28
N SER A 181 30.64 9.25 -20.55
CA SER A 181 31.60 9.30 -21.65
C SER A 181 32.33 10.65 -21.68
#